data_27ef703ed711a9c9225187ca80457652
#
_entry.id   27ef703ed711a9c9225187ca80457652
#
_cell.length_a   1.000
_cell.length_b   1.000
_cell.length_c   1.000
_cell.angle_alpha   90.00
_cell.angle_beta   90.00
_cell.angle_gamma   90.00
#
_symmetry.space_group_name_H-M   'P 1'
#
loop_
_entity.id
_entity.type
_entity.pdbx_description
1 polymer ?
#
loop_
_entity_poly.entity_id
_entity_poly.type
_entity_poly.pdbx_seq_one_letter_code
_entity_poly.pdbx_strand_id
1 'polypeptide(L)'
;MTELYGSGWCSQAGDEPSKLWSDFLASISPQIIGQAIALAARSGSKFPPHLPEFADLCQRAAGFPSADQAYRDAANARWTHPVVSETCRRVGQFEIRRLSERDMLPRWRMAYAEVCAESMAGRTFEAPAVPALTVSKRTVTDRDRNAGELALSRLKGVLQIG
;
A
#
# COMPACT_ATOMS: atom_id res chain seq x y z
N MET A 1 7.51 10.33 25.07
CA MET A 1 6.55 11.42 24.77
C MET A 1 6.71 12.59 25.74
N THR A 2 6.79 12.34 27.03
CA THR A 2 7.02 13.42 28.03
C THR A 2 8.28 14.23 27.75
N GLU A 3 9.37 13.60 27.33
CA GLU A 3 10.61 14.29 26.94
C GLU A 3 10.47 15.17 25.69
N LEU A 4 9.54 14.84 24.78
CA LEU A 4 9.30 15.61 23.55
C LEU A 4 8.33 16.76 23.75
N TYR A 5 7.25 16.55 24.51
CA TYR A 5 6.11 17.45 24.60
C TYR A 5 5.90 18.03 26.02
N GLY A 6 6.72 17.62 27.00
CA GLY A 6 6.66 18.10 28.36
C GLY A 6 5.28 17.96 29.00
N SER A 7 4.84 19.02 29.68
CA SER A 7 3.52 19.08 30.34
C SER A 7 2.34 18.94 29.37
N GLY A 8 2.50 19.27 28.09
CA GLY A 8 1.44 19.12 27.09
C GLY A 8 1.01 17.66 26.92
N TRP A 9 1.97 16.72 27.01
CA TRP A 9 1.65 15.30 26.99
C TRP A 9 0.85 14.88 28.23
N CYS A 10 1.33 15.25 29.40
CA CYS A 10 0.65 14.91 30.68
C CYS A 10 -0.75 15.50 30.76
N SER A 11 -0.95 16.73 30.25
CA SER A 11 -2.28 17.36 30.20
C SER A 11 -3.26 16.65 29.29
N GLN A 12 -2.77 16.02 28.22
CA GLN A 12 -3.60 15.33 27.24
C GLN A 12 -3.78 13.84 27.54
N ALA A 13 -2.72 13.17 27.96
CA ALA A 13 -2.70 11.72 28.18
C ALA A 13 -2.94 11.32 29.65
N GLY A 14 -2.81 12.28 30.58
CA GLY A 14 -2.77 12.03 32.02
C GLY A 14 -1.41 11.54 32.49
N ASP A 15 -1.28 11.32 33.80
CA ASP A 15 -0.03 10.82 34.41
C ASP A 15 0.20 9.33 34.08
N GLU A 16 -0.89 8.59 33.82
CA GLU A 16 -0.84 7.19 33.38
C GLU A 16 -1.51 7.04 32.00
N PRO A 17 -0.95 6.19 31.13
CA PRO A 17 -1.56 5.93 29.84
C PRO A 17 -2.94 5.27 30.01
N SER A 18 -3.94 5.75 29.30
CA SER A 18 -5.25 5.12 29.31
C SER A 18 -5.15 3.66 28.83
N LYS A 19 -6.14 2.84 29.25
CA LYS A 19 -6.20 1.45 28.83
C LYS A 19 -6.09 1.30 27.30
N LEU A 20 -6.75 2.20 26.54
CA LEU A 20 -6.71 2.20 25.08
C LEU A 20 -5.30 2.41 24.53
N TRP A 21 -4.52 3.34 25.10
CA TRP A 21 -3.12 3.54 24.74
C TRP A 21 -2.26 2.32 25.10
N SER A 22 -2.46 1.77 26.30
CA SER A 22 -1.70 0.60 26.76
C SER A 22 -1.96 -0.61 25.87
N ASP A 23 -3.21 -0.92 25.55
CA ASP A 23 -3.60 -2.03 24.69
C ASP A 23 -3.04 -1.85 23.27
N PHE A 24 -3.09 -0.63 22.72
CA PHE A 24 -2.54 -0.31 21.41
C PHE A 24 -1.02 -0.50 21.37
N LEU A 25 -0.29 0.07 22.34
CA LEU A 25 1.18 -0.04 22.41
C LEU A 25 1.63 -1.49 22.62
N ALA A 26 0.90 -2.27 23.42
CA ALA A 26 1.20 -3.68 23.63
C ALA A 26 1.05 -4.54 22.36
N SER A 27 0.25 -4.09 21.40
CA SER A 27 0.03 -4.78 20.12
C SER A 27 1.10 -4.49 19.05
N ILE A 28 2.02 -3.56 19.30
CA ILE A 28 3.02 -3.10 18.31
C ILE A 28 4.43 -3.42 18.79
N SER A 29 5.31 -3.78 17.86
CA SER A 29 6.71 -4.03 18.22
C SER A 29 7.40 -2.76 18.74
N PRO A 30 8.24 -2.86 19.80
CA PRO A 30 8.95 -1.72 20.36
C PRO A 30 9.79 -0.95 19.35
N GLN A 31 10.31 -1.63 18.34
CA GLN A 31 11.09 -1.02 17.27
C GLN A 31 10.27 -0.03 16.44
N ILE A 32 9.03 -0.42 16.06
CA ILE A 32 8.12 0.46 15.31
C ILE A 32 7.71 1.65 16.17
N ILE A 33 7.45 1.44 17.47
CA ILE A 33 7.13 2.51 18.41
C ILE A 33 8.28 3.53 18.47
N GLY A 34 9.54 3.06 18.62
CA GLY A 34 10.69 3.94 18.61
C GLY A 34 10.86 4.76 17.35
N GLN A 35 10.63 4.16 16.19
CA GLN A 35 10.66 4.84 14.89
C GLN A 35 9.51 5.85 14.74
N ALA A 36 8.31 5.51 15.21
CA ALA A 36 7.15 6.41 15.19
C ALA A 36 7.40 7.64 16.09
N ILE A 37 7.99 7.47 17.27
CA ILE A 37 8.41 8.57 18.15
C ILE A 37 9.44 9.46 17.44
N ALA A 38 10.41 8.88 16.75
CA ALA A 38 11.39 9.64 15.98
C ALA A 38 10.76 10.42 14.83
N LEU A 39 9.73 9.86 14.15
CA LEU A 39 8.94 10.59 13.16
C LEU A 39 8.13 11.72 13.77
N ALA A 40 7.51 11.50 14.93
CA ALA A 40 6.80 12.54 15.66
C ALA A 40 7.72 13.72 16.01
N ALA A 41 8.93 13.44 16.53
CA ALA A 41 9.93 14.45 16.85
C ALA A 41 10.33 15.30 15.64
N ARG A 42 10.42 14.68 14.44
CA ARG A 42 10.78 15.36 13.19
C ARG A 42 9.65 16.16 12.58
N SER A 43 8.40 15.88 12.96
CA SER A 43 7.24 16.54 12.36
C SER A 43 7.16 18.02 12.72
N GLY A 44 7.84 18.45 13.78
CA GLY A 44 7.81 19.82 14.29
C GLY A 44 6.47 20.23 14.90
N SER A 45 5.56 19.27 15.11
CA SER A 45 4.29 19.53 15.78
C SER A 45 4.52 20.00 17.21
N LYS A 46 3.87 21.09 17.60
CA LYS A 46 3.89 21.59 18.99
C LYS A 46 3.01 20.78 19.92
N PHE A 47 2.09 20.01 19.38
CA PHE A 47 1.12 19.24 20.14
C PHE A 47 1.44 17.74 20.03
N PRO A 48 1.27 17.00 21.11
CA PRO A 48 1.41 15.55 21.09
C PRO A 48 0.32 14.94 20.18
N PRO A 49 0.65 13.88 19.42
CA PRO A 49 -0.32 13.22 18.58
C PRO A 49 -1.39 12.51 19.42
N HIS A 50 -2.63 12.58 18.97
CA HIS A 50 -3.69 11.71 19.45
C HIS A 50 -3.45 10.26 19.00
N LEU A 51 -4.14 9.30 19.63
CA LEU A 51 -3.94 7.88 19.32
C LEU A 51 -4.09 7.52 17.83
N PRO A 52 -5.08 8.02 17.08
CA PRO A 52 -5.17 7.77 15.65
C PRO A 52 -3.97 8.34 14.85
N GLU A 53 -3.51 9.53 15.21
CA GLU A 53 -2.33 10.15 14.56
C GLU A 53 -1.05 9.37 14.87
N PHE A 54 -0.94 8.86 16.10
CA PHE A 54 0.20 8.02 16.46
C PHE A 54 0.14 6.66 15.76
N ALA A 55 -1.04 6.09 15.54
CA ALA A 55 -1.23 4.89 14.74
C ALA A 55 -0.76 5.09 13.28
N ASP A 56 -1.08 6.24 12.68
CA ASP A 56 -0.58 6.60 11.34
C ASP A 56 0.95 6.76 11.32
N LEU A 57 1.54 7.31 12.39
CA LEU A 57 2.99 7.37 12.54
C LEU A 57 3.61 5.98 12.60
N CYS A 58 3.00 5.05 13.33
CA CYS A 58 3.45 3.66 13.40
C CYS A 58 3.35 2.96 12.04
N GLN A 59 2.28 3.18 11.29
CA GLN A 59 2.14 2.63 9.93
C GLN A 59 3.25 3.17 9.00
N ARG A 60 3.51 4.47 9.03
CA ARG A 60 4.61 5.08 8.26
C ARG A 60 5.97 4.58 8.71
N ALA A 61 6.20 4.40 10.01
CA ALA A 61 7.42 3.84 10.56
C ALA A 61 7.66 2.39 10.09
N ALA A 62 6.59 1.61 9.97
CA ALA A 62 6.63 0.25 9.41
C ALA A 62 6.83 0.22 7.89
N GLY A 63 6.85 1.39 7.21
CA GLY A 63 7.04 1.49 5.76
C GLY A 63 5.79 1.17 4.95
N PHE A 64 4.60 1.14 5.57
CA PHE A 64 3.38 0.87 4.86
C PHE A 64 2.95 2.06 3.97
N PRO A 65 2.49 1.83 2.74
CA PRO A 65 1.84 2.86 1.94
C PRO A 65 0.55 3.33 2.61
N SER A 66 0.06 4.53 2.26
CA SER A 66 -1.27 4.94 2.70
C SER A 66 -2.35 4.00 2.16
N ALA A 67 -3.48 3.87 2.86
CA ALA A 67 -4.58 2.99 2.43
C ALA A 67 -5.06 3.28 1.00
N ASP A 68 -5.10 4.56 0.61
CA ASP A 68 -5.52 4.98 -0.73
C ASP A 68 -4.46 4.69 -1.79
N GLN A 69 -3.17 4.83 -1.45
CA GLN A 69 -2.09 4.41 -2.33
C GLN A 69 -2.05 2.89 -2.49
N ALA A 70 -2.20 2.15 -1.40
CA ALA A 70 -2.29 0.70 -1.40
C ALA A 70 -3.47 0.18 -2.26
N TYR A 71 -4.61 0.87 -2.21
CA TYR A 71 -5.76 0.56 -3.07
C TYR A 71 -5.43 0.76 -4.56
N ARG A 72 -4.85 1.92 -4.91
CA ARG A 72 -4.44 2.19 -6.31
C ARG A 72 -3.40 1.19 -6.80
N ASP A 73 -2.47 0.81 -5.94
CA ASP A 73 -1.45 -0.18 -6.29
C ASP A 73 -2.09 -1.56 -6.53
N ALA A 74 -3.00 -2.00 -5.65
CA ALA A 74 -3.74 -3.24 -5.82
C ALA A 74 -4.61 -3.25 -7.09
N ALA A 75 -5.33 -2.16 -7.38
CA ALA A 75 -6.15 -2.02 -8.59
C ALA A 75 -5.30 -2.13 -9.87
N ASN A 76 -4.05 -1.66 -9.84
CA ASN A 76 -3.09 -1.74 -10.93
C ASN A 76 -2.18 -2.98 -10.86
N ALA A 77 -2.47 -3.94 -9.99
CA ALA A 77 -1.67 -5.14 -9.75
C ALA A 77 -0.19 -4.83 -9.43
N ARG A 78 0.05 -3.72 -8.73
CA ARG A 78 1.36 -3.32 -8.21
C ARG A 78 1.49 -3.79 -6.76
N TRP A 79 2.38 -4.73 -6.53
CA TRP A 79 2.59 -5.31 -5.21
C TRP A 79 3.76 -4.61 -4.51
N THR A 80 3.56 -3.35 -4.15
CA THR A 80 4.59 -2.48 -3.55
C THR A 80 4.98 -2.89 -2.13
N HIS A 81 4.08 -3.58 -1.43
CA HIS A 81 4.33 -4.09 -0.09
C HIS A 81 3.50 -5.36 0.18
N PRO A 82 3.99 -6.34 0.99
CA PRO A 82 3.24 -7.56 1.32
C PRO A 82 1.83 -7.32 1.89
N VAL A 83 1.63 -6.26 2.68
CA VAL A 83 0.31 -5.90 3.21
C VAL A 83 -0.69 -5.55 2.10
N VAL A 84 -0.25 -4.98 0.98
CA VAL A 84 -1.11 -4.64 -0.17
C VAL A 84 -1.65 -5.91 -0.81
N SER A 85 -0.79 -6.90 -1.03
CA SER A 85 -1.17 -8.18 -1.62
C SER A 85 -2.09 -8.98 -0.71
N GLU A 86 -1.79 -9.01 0.59
CA GLU A 86 -2.63 -9.71 1.57
C GLU A 86 -4.02 -9.06 1.70
N THR A 87 -4.07 -7.72 1.73
CA THR A 87 -5.36 -7.00 1.72
C THR A 87 -6.16 -7.31 0.47
N CYS A 88 -5.51 -7.29 -0.70
CA CYS A 88 -6.14 -7.64 -1.96
C CYS A 88 -6.70 -9.08 -1.94
N ARG A 89 -5.98 -10.02 -1.35
CA ARG A 89 -6.42 -11.41 -1.19
C ARG A 89 -7.67 -11.52 -0.31
N ARG A 90 -7.74 -10.76 0.80
CA ARG A 90 -8.90 -10.75 1.73
C ARG A 90 -10.13 -10.10 1.12
N VAL A 91 -9.94 -8.98 0.45
CA VAL A 91 -11.04 -8.24 -0.18
C VAL A 91 -11.54 -8.91 -1.45
N GLY A 92 -10.65 -9.55 -2.19
CA GLY A 92 -10.90 -10.20 -3.46
C GLY A 92 -10.50 -9.34 -4.66
N GLN A 93 -9.53 -9.81 -5.43
CA GLN A 93 -9.00 -9.08 -6.59
C GLN A 93 -10.07 -8.82 -7.67
N PHE A 94 -11.02 -9.73 -7.82
CA PHE A 94 -12.12 -9.58 -8.76
C PHE A 94 -13.06 -8.44 -8.36
N GLU A 95 -13.36 -8.30 -7.08
CA GLU A 95 -14.23 -7.25 -6.55
C GLU A 95 -13.61 -5.86 -6.71
N ILE A 96 -12.29 -5.73 -6.48
CA ILE A 96 -11.54 -4.48 -6.68
C ILE A 96 -11.65 -3.97 -8.11
N ARG A 97 -11.73 -4.87 -9.10
CA ARG A 97 -11.85 -4.50 -10.53
C ARG A 97 -13.28 -4.26 -10.97
N ARG A 98 -14.26 -4.84 -10.27
CA ARG A 98 -15.69 -4.81 -10.67
C ARG A 98 -16.46 -3.68 -10.03
N LEU A 99 -16.19 -3.40 -8.75
CA LEU A 99 -16.91 -2.39 -8.00
C LEU A 99 -16.33 -0.99 -8.25
N SER A 100 -17.16 0.02 -8.06
CA SER A 100 -16.70 1.40 -8.10
C SER A 100 -15.73 1.67 -6.95
N GLU A 101 -14.79 2.59 -7.13
CA GLU A 101 -13.87 3.02 -6.07
C GLU A 101 -14.65 3.49 -4.83
N ARG A 102 -15.75 4.22 -5.03
CA ARG A 102 -16.60 4.73 -3.96
C ARG A 102 -17.14 3.62 -3.05
N ASP A 103 -17.55 2.50 -3.64
CA ASP A 103 -18.14 1.38 -2.89
C ASP A 103 -17.07 0.48 -2.28
N MET A 104 -15.93 0.36 -2.96
CA MET A 104 -14.85 -0.51 -2.54
C MET A 104 -13.94 0.11 -1.47
N LEU A 105 -13.66 1.40 -1.54
CA LEU A 105 -12.67 2.07 -0.71
C LEU A 105 -12.94 1.94 0.81
N PRO A 106 -14.18 2.07 1.33
CA PRO A 106 -14.45 1.85 2.74
C PRO A 106 -14.11 0.43 3.19
N ARG A 107 -14.51 -0.58 2.40
CA ARG A 107 -14.22 -1.99 2.68
C ARG A 107 -12.72 -2.28 2.60
N TRP A 108 -12.05 -1.70 1.62
CA TRP A 108 -10.59 -1.79 1.49
C TRP A 108 -9.88 -1.22 2.71
N ARG A 109 -10.24 0.01 3.15
CA ARG A 109 -9.62 0.67 4.30
C ARG A 109 -9.75 -0.14 5.58
N MET A 110 -10.91 -0.76 5.83
CA MET A 110 -11.10 -1.64 6.99
C MET A 110 -10.16 -2.85 6.92
N ALA A 111 -10.18 -3.60 5.83
CA ALA A 111 -9.32 -4.76 5.66
C ALA A 111 -7.83 -4.41 5.70
N TYR A 112 -7.46 -3.25 5.13
CA TYR A 112 -6.08 -2.75 5.13
C TYR A 112 -5.60 -2.43 6.54
N ALA A 113 -6.43 -1.76 7.35
CA ALA A 113 -6.10 -1.45 8.74
C ALA A 113 -5.89 -2.72 9.57
N GLU A 114 -6.72 -3.76 9.39
CA GLU A 114 -6.54 -5.06 10.05
C GLU A 114 -5.22 -5.74 9.65
N VAL A 115 -4.92 -5.80 8.36
CA VAL A 115 -3.67 -6.40 7.86
C VAL A 115 -2.45 -5.63 8.36
N CYS A 116 -2.50 -4.30 8.38
CA CYS A 116 -1.42 -3.48 8.94
C CYS A 116 -1.23 -3.74 10.44
N ALA A 117 -2.31 -3.83 11.21
CA ALA A 117 -2.26 -4.15 12.64
C ALA A 117 -1.62 -5.53 12.89
N GLU A 118 -2.03 -6.56 12.16
CA GLU A 118 -1.43 -7.89 12.24
C GLU A 118 0.06 -7.87 11.90
N SER A 119 0.45 -7.12 10.87
CA SER A 119 1.86 -6.97 10.47
C SER A 119 2.68 -6.25 11.54
N MET A 120 2.14 -5.20 12.14
CA MET A 120 2.79 -4.47 13.25
C MET A 120 2.92 -5.32 14.50
N ALA A 121 2.00 -6.26 14.71
CA ALA A 121 2.07 -7.27 15.77
C ALA A 121 3.09 -8.40 15.49
N GLY A 122 3.79 -8.35 14.34
CA GLY A 122 4.86 -9.29 13.98
C GLY A 122 4.45 -10.39 13.01
N ARG A 123 3.21 -10.37 12.48
CA ARG A 123 2.81 -11.30 11.43
C ARG A 123 3.46 -10.92 10.11
N THR A 124 4.18 -11.86 9.51
CA THR A 124 4.79 -11.68 8.19
C THR A 124 3.85 -12.16 7.09
N PHE A 125 3.75 -11.41 6.00
CA PHE A 125 3.01 -11.78 4.81
C PHE A 125 3.98 -11.94 3.64
N GLU A 126 3.75 -12.94 2.81
CA GLU A 126 4.52 -13.12 1.59
C GLU A 126 4.01 -12.18 0.50
N ALA A 127 4.94 -11.49 -0.16
CA ALA A 127 4.59 -10.81 -1.40
C ALA A 127 4.29 -11.90 -2.46
N PRO A 128 3.23 -11.74 -3.28
CA PRO A 128 3.01 -12.66 -4.37
C PRO A 128 4.27 -12.65 -5.24
N ALA A 129 4.75 -13.83 -5.60
CA ALA A 129 5.77 -13.95 -6.61
C ALA A 129 5.24 -13.23 -7.85
N VAL A 130 5.84 -12.08 -8.19
CA VAL A 130 5.54 -11.42 -9.46
C VAL A 130 5.93 -12.45 -10.50
N PRO A 131 4.97 -12.99 -11.29
CA PRO A 131 5.36 -13.85 -12.39
C PRO A 131 6.35 -13.01 -13.18
N ALA A 132 7.60 -13.45 -13.25
CA ALA A 132 8.53 -12.84 -14.17
C ALA A 132 7.78 -12.77 -15.50
N LEU A 133 7.54 -11.54 -15.99
CA LEU A 133 7.03 -11.36 -17.33
C LEU A 133 8.04 -12.09 -18.21
N THR A 134 7.79 -13.35 -18.46
CA THR A 134 8.39 -14.03 -19.58
C THR A 134 7.87 -13.22 -20.76
N VAL A 135 8.66 -12.21 -21.13
CA VAL A 135 8.59 -11.64 -22.47
C VAL A 135 8.87 -12.84 -23.35
N SER A 136 7.80 -13.58 -23.65
CA SER A 136 7.81 -14.51 -24.77
C SER A 136 8.22 -13.61 -25.93
N LYS A 137 9.50 -13.64 -26.26
CA LYS A 137 9.97 -13.12 -27.54
C LYS A 137 9.21 -13.96 -28.56
N ARG A 138 8.04 -13.43 -28.94
CA ARG A 138 7.29 -13.97 -30.06
C ARG A 138 8.27 -13.87 -31.22
N THR A 139 8.94 -14.98 -31.49
CA THR A 139 9.81 -15.10 -32.67
C THR A 139 8.88 -14.81 -33.83
N VAL A 140 9.09 -13.67 -34.48
CA VAL A 140 8.38 -13.28 -35.70
C VAL A 140 8.69 -14.44 -36.70
N THR A 141 7.67 -15.25 -36.93
CA THR A 141 7.79 -16.34 -37.87
C THR A 141 7.85 -15.77 -39.27
N ASP A 142 8.48 -16.53 -40.22
CA ASP A 142 8.53 -16.11 -41.62
C ASP A 142 7.11 -15.86 -42.19
N ARG A 143 6.11 -16.52 -41.63
CA ARG A 143 4.68 -16.30 -41.94
C ARG A 143 4.18 -14.91 -41.51
N ASP A 144 4.60 -14.42 -40.34
CA ASP A 144 4.27 -13.08 -39.85
C ASP A 144 4.97 -12.00 -40.68
N ARG A 145 6.22 -12.30 -41.12
CA ARG A 145 7.00 -11.41 -41.98
C ARG A 145 6.37 -11.27 -43.38
N ASN A 146 6.00 -12.39 -43.99
CA ASN A 146 5.30 -12.41 -45.29
C ASN A 146 3.92 -11.72 -45.24
N ALA A 147 3.18 -11.89 -44.14
CA ALA A 147 1.91 -11.20 -43.95
C ALA A 147 2.08 -9.67 -43.81
N GLY A 148 3.16 -9.21 -43.12
CA GLY A 148 3.53 -7.83 -43.03
C GLY A 148 3.93 -7.21 -44.37
N GLU A 149 4.73 -7.92 -45.19
CA GLU A 149 5.16 -7.45 -46.52
C GLU A 149 3.97 -7.37 -47.50
N LEU A 150 3.02 -8.31 -47.40
CA LEU A 150 1.81 -8.30 -48.24
C LEU A 150 0.89 -7.12 -47.88
N ALA A 151 0.78 -6.80 -46.60
CA ALA A 151 0.02 -5.64 -46.11
C ALA A 151 0.65 -4.31 -46.56
N LEU A 152 1.98 -4.21 -46.47
CA LEU A 152 2.72 -3.02 -46.92
C LEU A 152 2.64 -2.82 -48.45
N SER A 153 2.71 -3.90 -49.25
CA SER A 153 2.57 -3.80 -50.70
C SER A 153 1.18 -3.33 -51.14
N ARG A 154 0.11 -3.78 -50.40
CA ARG A 154 -1.26 -3.31 -50.63
C ARG A 154 -1.43 -1.82 -50.34
N LEU A 155 -0.86 -1.36 -49.23
CA LEU A 155 -0.88 0.07 -48.85
C LEU A 155 -0.12 0.95 -49.86
N LYS A 156 1.03 0.48 -50.37
CA LYS A 156 1.76 1.21 -51.40
C LYS A 156 0.99 1.27 -52.73
N GLY A 157 0.25 0.21 -53.09
CA GLY A 157 -0.61 0.21 -54.29
C GLY A 157 -1.76 1.22 -54.19
N VAL A 158 -2.31 1.45 -53.00
CA VAL A 158 -3.41 2.42 -52.77
C VAL A 158 -2.91 3.86 -52.81
N LEU A 159 -1.65 4.12 -52.41
CA LEU A 159 -1.05 5.47 -52.42
C LEU A 159 -0.51 5.91 -53.77
N GLN A 160 -0.45 5.02 -54.78
CA GLN A 160 0.01 5.36 -56.13
C GLN A 160 -1.11 5.64 -57.15
N ILE A 161 -2.40 5.60 -56.68
CA ILE A 161 -3.57 5.90 -57.49
C ILE A 161 -4.16 7.26 -57.02
N GLY A 162 -3.36 8.33 -57.04
CA GLY A 162 -3.77 9.68 -56.75
C GLY A 162 -2.91 10.67 -57.52
#